data_fe27b6aa768a828a413565b0fecd47a9
#
_entry.id   fe27b6aa768a828a413565b0fecd47a9
#
_cell.length_a   1.000
_cell.length_b   1.000
_cell.length_c   1.000
_cell.angle_alpha   90.00
_cell.angle_beta   90.00
_cell.angle_gamma   90.00
#
_symmetry.space_group_name_H-M   'P 1'
#
loop_
_entity.id
_entity.type
_entity.pdbx_description
1 polymer ?
#
loop_
_entity_poly.entity_id
_entity_poly.type
_entity_poly.pdbx_seq_one_letter_code
_entity_poly.pdbx_strand_id
1 'polypeptide(L)'
;MTVMRLIASGRDADVFDLGDGRVLRRHKDGRPATKQADLLRYVAGFGYPVPALYGVDGPDLILEKVDGPEMMHALRPSNLVRNARILADLHERLHRIPPLAGLDTLFGEPQSLLHLDLHPRNVLMSSRGPVVIDWANAANGPAQADVALMYVIGVTSRVEGTTEFRDRFLAAFRGAAADESFARVLPAVAEWRKRDPNVTPDERAAIDRLLARVKLEE
;
A
#
# COMPACT_ATOMS: atom_id res chain seq x y z
N MET A 1 -3.42 -26.07 -23.73
CA MET A 1 -3.21 -24.60 -23.68
C MET A 1 -3.89 -24.10 -22.43
N THR A 2 -3.14 -23.60 -21.47
CA THR A 2 -3.71 -23.03 -20.24
C THR A 2 -4.45 -21.76 -20.65
N VAL A 3 -5.75 -21.70 -20.40
CA VAL A 3 -6.55 -20.51 -20.72
C VAL A 3 -6.25 -19.45 -19.66
N MET A 4 -5.57 -18.38 -20.08
CA MET A 4 -5.29 -17.22 -19.25
C MET A 4 -6.61 -16.49 -18.96
N ARG A 5 -7.00 -16.39 -17.69
CA ARG A 5 -8.27 -15.79 -17.27
C ARG A 5 -8.02 -14.48 -16.52
N LEU A 6 -8.57 -13.37 -17.01
CA LEU A 6 -8.56 -12.09 -16.30
C LEU A 6 -9.29 -12.24 -14.94
N ILE A 7 -8.59 -11.90 -13.83
CA ILE A 7 -9.14 -11.96 -12.47
C ILE A 7 -9.21 -10.61 -11.78
N ALA A 8 -8.39 -9.65 -12.22
CA ALA A 8 -8.45 -8.27 -11.74
C ALA A 8 -7.97 -7.32 -12.83
N SER A 9 -8.56 -6.13 -12.87
CA SER A 9 -8.14 -5.04 -13.75
C SER A 9 -8.04 -3.76 -12.92
N GLY A 10 -6.80 -3.36 -12.61
CA GLY A 10 -6.49 -2.11 -11.94
C GLY A 10 -6.25 -0.98 -12.92
N ARG A 11 -5.82 0.17 -12.39
CA ARG A 11 -5.45 1.33 -13.19
C ARG A 11 -4.25 1.06 -14.10
N ASP A 12 -3.18 0.54 -13.53
CA ASP A 12 -1.87 0.43 -14.17
C ASP A 12 -1.59 -0.95 -14.75
N ALA A 13 -2.33 -1.97 -14.31
CA ALA A 13 -2.10 -3.35 -14.73
C ALA A 13 -3.36 -4.20 -14.72
N ASP A 14 -3.35 -5.22 -15.57
CA ASP A 14 -4.29 -6.33 -15.56
C ASP A 14 -3.63 -7.56 -14.93
N VAL A 15 -4.43 -8.35 -14.21
CA VAL A 15 -3.96 -9.57 -13.55
C VAL A 15 -4.74 -10.77 -14.11
N PHE A 16 -3.99 -11.74 -14.60
CA PHE A 16 -4.53 -12.95 -15.20
C PHE A 16 -4.14 -14.18 -14.37
N ASP A 17 -5.08 -15.06 -14.12
CA ASP A 17 -4.83 -16.37 -13.52
C ASP A 17 -4.25 -17.32 -14.59
N LEU A 18 -3.11 -17.94 -14.28
CA LEU A 18 -2.47 -18.91 -15.16
C LEU A 18 -2.92 -20.35 -14.90
N GLY A 19 -3.73 -20.60 -13.86
CA GLY A 19 -4.34 -21.90 -13.54
C GLY A 19 -3.43 -22.90 -12.83
N ASP A 20 -2.18 -22.51 -12.51
CA ASP A 20 -1.16 -23.37 -11.87
C ASP A 20 -0.58 -22.78 -10.57
N GLY A 21 -1.38 -21.98 -9.88
CA GLY A 21 -0.96 -21.28 -8.67
C GLY A 21 -0.15 -20.01 -8.94
N ARG A 22 -0.13 -19.55 -10.18
CA ARG A 22 0.55 -18.32 -10.61
C ARG A 22 -0.41 -17.34 -11.23
N VAL A 23 -0.03 -16.05 -11.20
CA VAL A 23 -0.71 -14.97 -11.91
C VAL A 23 0.29 -14.26 -12.81
N LEU A 24 -0.21 -13.73 -13.93
CA LEU A 24 0.50 -12.80 -14.78
C LEU A 24 -0.06 -11.40 -14.52
N ARG A 25 0.80 -10.47 -14.09
CA ARG A 25 0.47 -9.05 -13.94
C ARG A 25 1.09 -8.29 -15.10
N ARG A 26 0.27 -7.69 -15.97
CA ARG A 26 0.68 -6.97 -17.18
C ARG A 26 0.47 -5.48 -17.03
N HIS A 27 1.51 -4.68 -17.24
CA HIS A 27 1.38 -3.22 -17.33
C HIS A 27 0.57 -2.84 -18.58
N LYS A 28 -0.50 -2.04 -18.40
CA LYS A 28 -1.40 -1.63 -19.49
C LYS A 28 -0.75 -0.71 -20.51
N ASP A 29 0.21 0.10 -20.08
CA ASP A 29 0.96 1.03 -20.93
C ASP A 29 2.16 0.37 -21.65
N GLY A 30 2.37 -0.93 -21.45
CA GLY A 30 3.45 -1.69 -22.08
C GLY A 30 4.85 -1.40 -21.54
N ARG A 31 4.98 -0.57 -20.48
CA ARG A 31 6.30 -0.30 -19.88
C ARG A 31 6.93 -1.57 -19.31
N PRO A 32 8.26 -1.72 -19.39
CA PRO A 32 8.96 -2.86 -18.82
C PRO A 32 8.71 -2.98 -17.29
N ALA A 33 8.47 -4.21 -16.84
CA ALA A 33 8.24 -4.51 -15.43
C ALA A 33 9.53 -4.78 -14.63
N THR A 34 10.69 -4.61 -15.24
CA THR A 34 12.02 -4.93 -14.65
C THR A 34 12.25 -4.19 -13.33
N LYS A 35 11.99 -2.88 -13.27
CA LYS A 35 12.13 -2.11 -12.02
C LYS A 35 11.28 -2.66 -10.89
N GLN A 36 10.04 -3.06 -11.18
CA GLN A 36 9.16 -3.65 -10.19
C GLN A 36 9.61 -5.06 -9.80
N ALA A 37 10.14 -5.84 -10.74
CA ALA A 37 10.74 -7.14 -10.43
C ALA A 37 11.96 -7.00 -9.49
N ASP A 38 12.82 -6.03 -9.74
CA ASP A 38 14.00 -5.77 -8.91
C ASP A 38 13.60 -5.30 -7.50
N LEU A 39 12.61 -4.44 -7.40
CA LEU A 39 12.03 -4.04 -6.12
C LEU A 39 11.46 -5.23 -5.34
N LEU A 40 10.67 -6.10 -5.98
CA LEU A 40 10.12 -7.29 -5.33
C LEU A 40 11.22 -8.25 -4.86
N ARG A 41 12.28 -8.46 -5.65
CA ARG A 41 13.45 -9.24 -5.23
C ARG A 41 14.15 -8.61 -4.03
N TYR A 42 14.31 -7.29 -4.05
CA TYR A 42 14.93 -6.54 -2.97
C TYR A 42 14.19 -6.72 -1.65
N VAL A 43 12.89 -6.43 -1.63
CA VAL A 43 12.10 -6.55 -0.39
C VAL A 43 11.96 -8.01 0.09
N ALA A 44 11.85 -8.96 -0.83
CA ALA A 44 11.85 -10.38 -0.50
C ALA A 44 13.16 -10.83 0.15
N GLY A 45 14.30 -10.26 -0.27
CA GLY A 45 15.62 -10.51 0.29
C GLY A 45 15.74 -10.14 1.78
N PHE A 46 14.92 -9.21 2.27
CA PHE A 46 14.79 -8.88 3.69
C PHE A 46 13.71 -9.70 4.43
N GLY A 47 13.12 -10.71 3.78
CA GLY A 47 12.05 -11.51 4.36
C GLY A 47 10.73 -10.76 4.50
N TYR A 48 10.53 -9.68 3.74
CA TYR A 48 9.26 -8.96 3.74
C TYR A 48 8.20 -9.76 2.98
N PRO A 49 6.94 -9.83 3.46
CA PRO A 49 5.92 -10.70 2.90
C PRO A 49 5.36 -10.16 1.58
N VAL A 50 5.92 -10.59 0.48
CA VAL A 50 5.45 -10.30 -0.89
C VAL A 50 5.16 -11.59 -1.63
N PRO A 51 4.39 -11.55 -2.74
CA PRO A 51 4.25 -12.69 -3.63
C PRO A 51 5.62 -13.13 -4.19
N ALA A 52 5.85 -14.43 -4.29
CA ALA A 52 7.05 -14.93 -4.97
C ALA A 52 7.05 -14.47 -6.43
N LEU A 53 8.21 -13.99 -6.90
CA LEU A 53 8.44 -13.62 -8.30
C LEU A 53 9.04 -14.82 -9.04
N TYR A 54 8.33 -15.33 -10.05
CA TYR A 54 8.78 -16.46 -10.87
C TYR A 54 9.41 -16.02 -12.19
N GLY A 55 9.05 -14.84 -12.71
CA GLY A 55 9.60 -14.35 -13.96
C GLY A 55 9.19 -12.92 -14.29
N VAL A 56 9.94 -12.32 -15.23
CA VAL A 56 9.64 -11.02 -15.83
C VAL A 56 9.95 -11.09 -17.31
N ASP A 57 9.01 -10.61 -18.14
CA ASP A 57 9.17 -10.52 -19.60
C ASP A 57 8.45 -9.28 -20.12
N GLY A 58 9.22 -8.32 -20.62
CA GLY A 58 8.68 -7.03 -21.06
C GLY A 58 7.79 -6.38 -19.99
N PRO A 59 6.49 -6.16 -20.27
CA PRO A 59 5.53 -5.55 -19.34
C PRO A 59 4.98 -6.54 -18.30
N ASP A 60 5.35 -7.82 -18.35
CA ASP A 60 4.74 -8.90 -17.62
C ASP A 60 5.57 -9.32 -16.39
N LEU A 61 4.91 -9.50 -15.26
CA LEU A 61 5.43 -10.18 -14.07
C LEU A 61 4.66 -11.49 -13.89
N ILE A 62 5.39 -12.59 -13.70
CA ILE A 62 4.81 -13.87 -13.28
C ILE A 62 5.02 -13.98 -11.78
N LEU A 63 3.93 -13.95 -11.04
CA LEU A 63 3.91 -13.91 -9.58
C LEU A 63 3.15 -15.09 -9.01
N GLU A 64 3.42 -15.38 -7.74
CA GLU A 64 2.59 -16.27 -6.94
C GLU A 64 1.14 -15.77 -6.91
N LYS A 65 0.19 -16.67 -7.16
CA LYS A 65 -1.22 -16.44 -6.85
C LYS A 65 -1.42 -16.63 -5.36
N VAL A 66 -1.51 -15.55 -4.63
CA VAL A 66 -1.73 -15.59 -3.18
C VAL A 66 -3.19 -15.87 -2.90
N ASP A 67 -3.49 -16.99 -2.24
CA ASP A 67 -4.84 -17.35 -1.83
C ASP A 67 -5.19 -16.68 -0.50
N GLY A 68 -6.25 -15.90 -0.49
CA GLY A 68 -6.77 -15.19 0.67
C GLY A 68 -7.50 -13.90 0.27
N PRO A 69 -8.44 -13.44 1.11
CA PRO A 69 -9.13 -12.17 0.86
C PRO A 69 -8.21 -10.98 1.13
N GLU A 70 -8.51 -9.85 0.51
CA GLU A 70 -7.97 -8.57 0.97
C GLU A 70 -8.31 -8.36 2.46
N MET A 71 -7.38 -7.77 3.22
CA MET A 71 -7.62 -7.45 4.64
C MET A 71 -8.89 -6.61 4.80
N MET A 72 -9.17 -5.69 3.87
CA MET A 72 -10.39 -4.86 3.88
C MET A 72 -11.65 -5.73 3.91
N HIS A 73 -11.73 -6.75 3.07
CA HIS A 73 -12.88 -7.68 3.00
C HIS A 73 -12.96 -8.63 4.20
N ALA A 74 -11.82 -8.86 4.88
CA ALA A 74 -11.74 -9.68 6.09
C ALA A 74 -12.04 -8.91 7.38
N LEU A 75 -12.16 -7.57 7.35
CA LEU A 75 -12.41 -6.74 8.53
C LEU A 75 -13.80 -7.02 9.12
N ARG A 76 -13.84 -7.16 10.45
CA ARG A 76 -15.04 -7.32 11.28
C ARG A 76 -14.85 -6.54 12.59
N PRO A 77 -15.90 -6.12 13.28
CA PRO A 77 -15.76 -5.45 14.58
C PRO A 77 -14.91 -6.20 15.60
N SER A 78 -14.98 -7.55 15.57
CA SER A 78 -14.22 -8.42 16.49
C SER A 78 -12.73 -8.52 16.20
N ASN A 79 -12.29 -8.24 14.98
CA ASN A 79 -10.87 -8.36 14.58
C ASN A 79 -10.23 -7.03 14.18
N LEU A 80 -10.95 -5.93 14.24
CA LEU A 80 -10.56 -4.61 13.77
C LEU A 80 -9.22 -4.15 14.36
N VAL A 81 -9.08 -4.15 15.68
CA VAL A 81 -7.85 -3.71 16.37
C VAL A 81 -6.67 -4.64 16.04
N ARG A 82 -6.92 -5.96 15.95
CA ARG A 82 -5.89 -6.92 15.54
C ARG A 82 -5.37 -6.61 14.12
N ASN A 83 -6.27 -6.39 13.16
CA ASN A 83 -5.87 -6.10 11.78
C ASN A 83 -5.19 -4.74 11.64
N ALA A 84 -5.60 -3.73 12.41
CA ALA A 84 -4.91 -2.44 12.47
C ALA A 84 -3.46 -2.59 12.97
N ARG A 85 -3.22 -3.44 13.99
CA ARG A 85 -1.88 -3.76 14.48
C ARG A 85 -1.06 -4.56 13.48
N ILE A 86 -1.67 -5.52 12.77
CA ILE A 86 -0.99 -6.24 11.68
C ILE A 86 -0.52 -5.26 10.59
N LEU A 87 -1.38 -4.31 10.20
CA LEU A 87 -1.02 -3.30 9.23
C LEU A 87 0.12 -2.39 9.73
N ALA A 88 0.10 -2.00 11.00
CA ALA A 88 1.16 -1.23 11.64
C ALA A 88 2.50 -2.01 11.66
N ASP A 89 2.48 -3.29 12.00
CA ASP A 89 3.65 -4.17 11.96
C ASP A 89 4.23 -4.30 10.54
N LEU A 90 3.36 -4.39 9.52
CA LEU A 90 3.82 -4.39 8.12
C LEU A 90 4.55 -3.09 7.76
N HIS A 91 4.06 -1.92 8.19
CA HIS A 91 4.76 -0.65 8.00
C HIS A 91 6.10 -0.65 8.73
N GLU A 92 6.12 -1.00 10.02
CA GLU A 92 7.35 -1.04 10.81
C GLU A 92 8.41 -1.97 10.19
N ARG A 93 8.01 -3.16 9.75
CA ARG A 93 8.92 -4.11 9.09
C ARG A 93 9.43 -3.58 7.75
N LEU A 94 8.58 -2.93 6.95
CA LEU A 94 8.98 -2.30 5.70
C LEU A 94 10.02 -1.20 5.95
N HIS A 95 9.78 -0.35 6.93
CA HIS A 95 10.64 0.80 7.22
C HIS A 95 12.02 0.42 7.83
N ARG A 96 12.23 -0.85 8.17
CA ARG A 96 13.57 -1.39 8.50
C ARG A 96 14.38 -1.77 7.26
N ILE A 97 13.75 -1.79 6.08
CA ILE A 97 14.44 -2.05 4.82
C ILE A 97 15.12 -0.75 4.36
N PRO A 98 16.44 -0.79 4.09
CA PRO A 98 17.15 0.39 3.62
C PRO A 98 16.57 0.96 2.32
N PRO A 99 16.82 2.24 2.01
CA PRO A 99 16.48 2.83 0.72
C PRO A 99 17.05 2.02 -0.44
N LEU A 100 16.27 1.87 -1.51
CA LEU A 100 16.70 1.20 -2.74
C LEU A 100 17.19 2.23 -3.75
N ALA A 101 18.44 2.08 -4.21
CA ALA A 101 18.99 2.94 -5.26
C ALA A 101 18.14 2.88 -6.55
N GLY A 102 17.93 4.03 -7.18
CA GLY A 102 17.15 4.15 -8.42
C GLY A 102 15.65 4.34 -8.23
N LEU A 103 15.15 4.37 -7.00
CA LEU A 103 13.83 4.89 -6.66
C LEU A 103 13.89 6.39 -6.34
N ASP A 104 12.78 7.08 -6.62
CA ASP A 104 12.63 8.48 -6.24
C ASP A 104 12.71 8.65 -4.72
N THR A 105 13.16 9.83 -4.26
CA THR A 105 13.13 10.21 -2.85
C THR A 105 12.04 11.25 -2.65
N LEU A 106 11.12 11.00 -1.72
CA LEU A 106 9.97 11.84 -1.44
C LEU A 106 9.93 12.24 0.04
N PHE A 107 9.37 13.41 0.33
CA PHE A 107 9.07 13.92 1.68
C PHE A 107 10.29 14.19 2.59
N GLY A 108 11.49 14.21 2.08
CA GLY A 108 12.72 14.49 2.84
C GLY A 108 13.82 13.47 2.58
N GLU A 109 14.73 13.28 3.55
CA GLU A 109 15.87 12.39 3.41
C GLU A 109 15.43 10.92 3.21
N PRO A 110 16.17 10.13 2.40
CA PRO A 110 15.89 8.73 2.14
C PRO A 110 16.28 7.84 3.33
N GLN A 111 15.42 7.78 4.35
CA GLN A 111 15.67 7.00 5.56
C GLN A 111 15.30 5.52 5.40
N SER A 112 14.26 5.23 4.64
CA SER A 112 13.72 3.89 4.44
C SER A 112 13.08 3.73 3.08
N LEU A 113 12.80 2.48 2.71
CA LEU A 113 11.90 2.15 1.61
C LEU A 113 10.45 2.41 2.03
N LEU A 114 9.68 3.04 1.16
CA LEU A 114 8.25 3.32 1.31
C LEU A 114 7.45 2.55 0.26
N HIS A 115 6.23 2.17 0.60
CA HIS A 115 5.27 1.56 -0.34
C HIS A 115 4.41 2.62 -1.04
N LEU A 116 4.03 3.65 -0.32
CA LEU A 116 3.15 4.76 -0.72
C LEU A 116 1.77 4.34 -1.26
N ASP A 117 1.30 3.17 -0.81
CA ASP A 117 -0.07 2.68 -1.00
C ASP A 117 -0.38 1.49 -0.07
N LEU A 118 0.32 1.36 1.07
CA LEU A 118 0.13 0.25 2.00
C LEU A 118 -1.12 0.47 2.85
N HIS A 119 -2.23 -0.05 2.37
CA HIS A 119 -3.54 0.00 3.03
C HIS A 119 -4.25 -1.37 2.99
N PRO A 120 -5.37 -1.57 3.72
CA PRO A 120 -5.99 -2.90 3.84
C PRO A 120 -6.42 -3.59 2.55
N ARG A 121 -6.57 -2.89 1.42
CA ARG A 121 -6.84 -3.52 0.12
C ARG A 121 -5.58 -4.09 -0.55
N ASN A 122 -4.41 -3.57 -0.18
CA ASN A 122 -3.11 -4.03 -0.70
C ASN A 122 -2.44 -5.06 0.23
N VAL A 123 -3.21 -5.68 1.13
CA VAL A 123 -2.77 -6.77 2.00
C VAL A 123 -3.70 -7.97 1.81
N LEU A 124 -3.18 -9.07 1.29
CA LEU A 124 -3.90 -10.35 1.19
C LEU A 124 -3.67 -11.18 2.46
N MET A 125 -4.77 -11.65 3.06
CA MET A 125 -4.75 -12.44 4.29
C MET A 125 -4.69 -13.92 3.95
N SER A 126 -3.49 -14.42 3.70
CA SER A 126 -3.26 -15.83 3.33
C SER A 126 -3.09 -16.75 4.53
N SER A 127 -3.10 -18.08 4.30
CA SER A 127 -2.85 -19.09 5.34
C SER A 127 -1.44 -18.98 5.96
N ARG A 128 -0.46 -18.43 5.23
CA ARG A 128 0.90 -18.18 5.73
C ARG A 128 1.08 -16.81 6.39
N GLY A 129 0.01 -16.05 6.53
CA GLY A 129 0.01 -14.68 7.06
C GLY A 129 -0.28 -13.61 6.00
N PRO A 130 -0.15 -12.32 6.37
CA PRO A 130 -0.38 -11.21 5.46
C PRO A 130 0.69 -11.15 4.35
N VAL A 131 0.26 -10.83 3.13
CA VAL A 131 1.14 -10.66 1.96
C VAL A 131 0.82 -9.31 1.32
N VAL A 132 1.83 -8.46 1.13
CA VAL A 132 1.69 -7.10 0.58
C VAL A 132 1.85 -7.13 -0.92
N ILE A 133 0.90 -6.49 -1.62
CA ILE A 133 0.83 -6.40 -3.08
C ILE A 133 0.79 -4.94 -3.55
N ASP A 134 0.93 -4.74 -4.85
CA ASP A 134 0.81 -3.44 -5.56
C ASP A 134 1.87 -2.39 -5.19
N TRP A 135 3.10 -2.67 -5.57
CA TRP A 135 4.30 -1.88 -5.33
C TRP A 135 4.57 -0.78 -6.37
N ALA A 136 3.54 -0.33 -7.09
CA ALA A 136 3.71 0.61 -8.21
C ALA A 136 4.20 2.01 -7.78
N ASN A 137 3.89 2.42 -6.54
CA ASN A 137 4.18 3.75 -6.01
C ASN A 137 5.44 3.79 -5.11
N ALA A 138 6.18 2.69 -4.98
CA ALA A 138 7.30 2.61 -4.06
C ALA A 138 8.35 3.70 -4.31
N ALA A 139 8.84 4.28 -3.23
CA ALA A 139 9.85 5.34 -3.21
C ALA A 139 10.75 5.22 -1.98
N ASN A 140 11.73 6.10 -1.86
CA ASN A 140 12.51 6.27 -0.64
C ASN A 140 12.02 7.51 0.13
N GLY A 141 12.15 7.52 1.47
CA GLY A 141 11.79 8.68 2.28
C GLY A 141 11.71 8.41 3.76
N PRO A 142 11.18 9.35 4.55
CA PRO A 142 10.97 9.14 5.97
C PRO A 142 9.82 8.16 6.21
N ALA A 143 10.02 7.21 7.14
CA ALA A 143 9.07 6.14 7.46
C ALA A 143 7.64 6.63 7.70
N GLN A 144 7.48 7.75 8.41
CA GLN A 144 6.18 8.30 8.76
C GLN A 144 5.39 8.85 7.56
N ALA A 145 6.03 9.04 6.40
CA ALA A 145 5.30 9.42 5.18
C ALA A 145 4.34 8.32 4.71
N ASP A 146 4.76 7.06 4.81
CA ASP A 146 3.92 5.91 4.48
C ASP A 146 2.76 5.74 5.46
N VAL A 147 3.05 5.89 6.76
CA VAL A 147 2.03 5.86 7.84
C VAL A 147 1.01 7.00 7.67
N ALA A 148 1.50 8.21 7.37
CA ALA A 148 0.65 9.37 7.13
C ALA A 148 -0.22 9.19 5.89
N LEU A 149 0.32 8.62 4.80
CA LEU A 149 -0.46 8.37 3.59
C LEU A 149 -1.57 7.36 3.82
N MET A 150 -1.29 6.25 4.52
CA MET A 150 -2.33 5.29 4.91
C MET A 150 -3.44 5.98 5.72
N TYR A 151 -3.08 6.85 6.67
CA TYR A 151 -4.05 7.61 7.45
C TYR A 151 -4.87 8.57 6.56
N VAL A 152 -4.22 9.33 5.66
CA VAL A 152 -4.91 10.22 4.69
C VAL A 152 -5.90 9.43 3.84
N ILE A 153 -5.47 8.31 3.25
CA ILE A 153 -6.35 7.43 2.46
C ILE A 153 -7.54 6.98 3.31
N GLY A 154 -7.31 6.55 4.55
CA GLY A 154 -8.34 6.05 5.44
C GLY A 154 -9.38 7.10 5.84
N VAL A 155 -8.98 8.36 6.10
CA VAL A 155 -9.92 9.43 6.46
C VAL A 155 -10.67 10.01 5.27
N THR A 156 -10.14 9.86 4.05
CA THR A 156 -10.69 10.50 2.84
C THR A 156 -11.48 9.56 1.96
N SER A 157 -11.12 8.27 1.95
CA SER A 157 -11.82 7.27 1.14
C SER A 157 -13.21 6.97 1.69
N ARG A 158 -14.15 6.75 0.79
CA ARG A 158 -15.45 6.17 1.14
C ARG A 158 -15.24 4.69 1.43
N VAL A 159 -15.21 4.33 2.72
CA VAL A 159 -15.11 2.93 3.16
C VAL A 159 -16.51 2.35 3.33
N GLU A 160 -16.70 1.11 2.91
CA GLU A 160 -17.87 0.33 3.29
C GLU A 160 -17.91 0.17 4.81
N GLY A 161 -19.01 0.56 5.43
CA GLY A 161 -19.19 0.52 6.88
C GLY A 161 -19.52 1.88 7.49
N THR A 162 -19.64 1.92 8.81
CA THR A 162 -19.95 3.14 9.54
C THR A 162 -18.69 4.00 9.74
N THR A 163 -18.86 5.30 9.85
CA THR A 163 -17.78 6.23 10.21
C THR A 163 -17.09 5.78 11.51
N GLU A 164 -17.85 5.30 12.50
CA GLU A 164 -17.29 4.78 13.74
C GLU A 164 -16.34 3.59 13.53
N PHE A 165 -16.69 2.65 12.65
CA PHE A 165 -15.85 1.50 12.35
C PHE A 165 -14.50 1.94 11.75
N ARG A 166 -14.54 2.85 10.77
CA ARG A 166 -13.36 3.44 10.15
C ARG A 166 -12.50 4.17 11.19
N ASP A 167 -13.12 5.05 12.00
CA ASP A 167 -12.40 5.90 12.95
C ASP A 167 -11.73 5.05 14.05
N ARG A 168 -12.38 3.96 14.50
CA ARG A 168 -11.77 2.99 15.42
C ARG A 168 -10.57 2.27 14.79
N PHE A 169 -10.66 1.89 13.52
CA PHE A 169 -9.53 1.27 12.81
C PHE A 169 -8.36 2.24 12.71
N LEU A 170 -8.61 3.47 12.27
CA LEU A 170 -7.59 4.50 12.11
C LEU A 170 -6.96 4.90 13.44
N ALA A 171 -7.74 5.00 14.50
CA ALA A 171 -7.21 5.26 15.86
C ALA A 171 -6.28 4.15 16.33
N ALA A 172 -6.69 2.87 16.14
CA ALA A 172 -5.86 1.72 16.50
C ALA A 172 -4.59 1.63 15.65
N PHE A 173 -4.68 1.89 14.34
CA PHE A 173 -3.52 1.92 13.44
C PHE A 173 -2.55 3.04 13.82
N ARG A 174 -3.04 4.29 13.94
CA ARG A 174 -2.21 5.44 14.29
C ARG A 174 -1.55 5.26 15.66
N GLY A 175 -2.27 4.76 16.64
CA GLY A 175 -1.72 4.49 17.97
C GLY A 175 -0.64 3.41 18.00
N ALA A 176 -0.57 2.54 16.98
CA ALA A 176 0.45 1.51 16.86
C ALA A 176 1.62 1.89 15.94
N ALA A 177 1.40 2.74 14.92
CA ALA A 177 2.36 3.00 13.84
C ALA A 177 2.96 4.42 13.86
N ALA A 178 2.24 5.43 14.41
CA ALA A 178 2.68 6.81 14.39
C ALA A 178 3.68 7.11 15.52
N ASP A 179 4.72 7.86 15.18
CA ASP A 179 5.66 8.46 16.13
C ASP A 179 5.54 10.00 16.16
N GLU A 180 6.45 10.67 16.85
CA GLU A 180 6.48 12.13 17.00
C GLU A 180 6.65 12.89 15.67
N SER A 181 7.18 12.25 14.62
CA SER A 181 7.38 12.87 13.32
C SER A 181 6.15 12.80 12.41
N PHE A 182 5.14 12.00 12.79
CA PHE A 182 3.91 11.82 12.02
C PHE A 182 3.19 13.16 11.74
N ALA A 183 3.00 13.97 12.78
CA ALA A 183 2.31 15.27 12.65
C ALA A 183 3.07 16.21 11.69
N ARG A 184 4.40 16.20 11.74
CA ARG A 184 5.26 17.02 10.90
C ARG A 184 5.18 16.66 9.40
N VAL A 185 5.10 15.37 9.07
CA VAL A 185 5.09 14.91 7.67
C VAL A 185 3.69 14.88 7.06
N LEU A 186 2.65 14.79 7.87
CA LEU A 186 1.26 14.63 7.43
C LEU A 186 0.79 15.73 6.45
N PRO A 187 1.06 17.04 6.66
CA PRO A 187 0.64 18.06 5.69
C PRO A 187 1.24 17.87 4.30
N ALA A 188 2.54 17.58 4.22
CA ALA A 188 3.22 17.37 2.94
C ALA A 188 2.68 16.15 2.19
N VAL A 189 2.42 15.06 2.91
CA VAL A 189 1.84 13.84 2.35
C VAL A 189 0.41 14.05 1.89
N ALA A 190 -0.40 14.76 2.66
CA ALA A 190 -1.79 15.09 2.30
C ALA A 190 -1.85 15.96 1.03
N GLU A 191 -0.98 16.97 0.93
CA GLU A 191 -0.88 17.80 -0.28
C GLU A 191 -0.36 16.99 -1.48
N TRP A 192 0.57 16.07 -1.29
CA TRP A 192 1.04 15.17 -2.33
C TRP A 192 -0.10 14.27 -2.83
N ARG A 193 -0.83 13.63 -1.93
CA ARG A 193 -1.99 12.78 -2.27
C ARG A 193 -3.05 13.57 -3.04
N LYS A 194 -3.32 14.81 -2.65
CA LYS A 194 -4.31 15.67 -3.29
C LYS A 194 -4.01 15.92 -4.79
N ARG A 195 -2.73 15.84 -5.20
CA ARG A 195 -2.31 16.04 -6.60
C ARG A 195 -2.49 14.79 -7.46
N ASP A 196 -2.76 13.62 -6.86
CA ASP A 196 -3.03 12.40 -7.62
C ASP A 196 -4.29 12.61 -8.47
N PRO A 197 -4.21 12.41 -9.81
CA PRO A 197 -5.33 12.63 -10.71
C PRO A 197 -6.54 11.73 -10.41
N ASN A 198 -6.34 10.63 -9.68
CA ASN A 198 -7.40 9.68 -9.33
C ASN A 198 -8.14 10.05 -8.04
N VAL A 199 -7.66 11.04 -7.30
CA VAL A 199 -8.37 11.55 -6.12
C VAL A 199 -9.61 12.28 -6.57
N THR A 200 -10.77 11.83 -6.11
CA THR A 200 -12.07 12.39 -6.43
C THR A 200 -12.25 13.81 -5.84
N PRO A 201 -13.18 14.63 -6.36
CA PRO A 201 -13.49 15.94 -5.75
C PRO A 201 -13.87 15.84 -4.26
N ASP A 202 -14.61 14.80 -3.86
CA ASP A 202 -15.02 14.60 -2.47
C ASP A 202 -13.82 14.25 -1.57
N GLU A 203 -12.89 13.41 -2.06
CA GLU A 203 -11.65 13.09 -1.36
C GLU A 203 -10.76 14.33 -1.25
N ARG A 204 -10.63 15.16 -2.29
CA ARG A 204 -9.90 16.43 -2.22
C ARG A 204 -10.47 17.34 -1.14
N ALA A 205 -11.80 17.51 -1.10
CA ALA A 205 -12.45 18.29 -0.06
C ALA A 205 -12.24 17.70 1.35
N ALA A 206 -12.15 16.37 1.47
CA ALA A 206 -11.83 15.71 2.75
C ALA A 206 -10.37 15.95 3.16
N ILE A 207 -9.42 15.95 2.21
CA ILE A 207 -8.02 16.31 2.45
C ILE A 207 -7.93 17.77 2.92
N ASP A 208 -8.65 18.71 2.29
CA ASP A 208 -8.66 20.12 2.69
C ASP A 208 -9.18 20.30 4.11
N ARG A 209 -10.23 19.56 4.50
CA ARG A 209 -10.73 19.57 5.89
C ARG A 209 -9.72 18.99 6.89
N LEU A 210 -8.98 17.96 6.49
CA LEU A 210 -7.91 17.38 7.31
C LEU A 210 -6.79 18.41 7.55
N LEU A 211 -6.31 19.04 6.48
CA LEU A 211 -5.26 20.07 6.54
C LEU A 211 -5.67 21.29 7.35
N ALA A 212 -6.93 21.73 7.26
CA ALA A 212 -7.45 22.84 8.06
C ALA A 212 -7.43 22.51 9.57
N ARG A 213 -7.73 21.26 9.95
CA ARG A 213 -7.68 20.83 11.37
C ARG A 213 -6.25 20.78 11.90
N VAL A 214 -5.30 20.24 11.13
CA VAL A 214 -3.89 20.17 11.54
C VAL A 214 -3.34 21.56 11.84
N LYS A 215 -3.65 22.57 11.01
CA LYS A 215 -3.23 23.97 11.21
C LYS A 215 -3.80 24.66 12.46
N LEU A 216 -4.90 24.16 13.01
CA LEU A 216 -5.52 24.71 14.21
C LEU A 216 -4.96 24.09 15.50
N GLU A 217 -4.23 22.98 15.38
CA GLU A 217 -3.60 22.24 16.49
C GLU A 217 -2.12 22.64 16.69
N GLU A 218 -1.53 23.38 15.73
CA GLU A 218 -0.19 24.00 15.82
C GLU A 218 -0.27 25.37 16.52
#